data_ed65156deea608b33aeff6a0c7ce099b
#
_entry.id   ed65156deea608b33aeff6a0c7ce099b
#
_cell.length_a   1.000
_cell.length_b   1.000
_cell.length_c   1.000
_cell.angle_alpha   90.00
_cell.angle_beta   90.00
_cell.angle_gamma   90.00
#
_symmetry.space_group_name_H-M   'P 1'
#
loop_
_entity.id
_entity.type
_entity.pdbx_description
1 polymer ?
#
loop_
_entity_poly.entity_id
_entity_poly.type
_entity_poly.pdbx_seq_one_letter_code
_entity_poly.pdbx_strand_id
1 'polypeptide(L)'
;MKLDITVIILTYNEELHIRRCLENVCPIARKVYVIDSPSTDNTVEICSEFSNVEVVVHKYPGNQAEQFNWALDNVKIETEWVLRLDADEYLLPELVEELYS
;
A
#
# COMPACT_ATOMS: atom_id res chain seq x y z
N MET A 1 -9.02 16.29 -1.49
CA MET A 1 -9.39 15.57 -2.73
C MET A 1 -8.37 14.46 -2.98
N LYS A 2 -8.85 13.28 -3.33
CA LYS A 2 -7.96 12.14 -3.57
C LYS A 2 -7.61 12.03 -5.04
N LEU A 3 -6.37 11.59 -5.32
CA LEU A 3 -5.91 11.34 -6.67
C LEU A 3 -6.48 10.01 -7.19
N ASP A 4 -6.56 9.88 -8.52
CA ASP A 4 -7.04 8.66 -9.16
C ASP A 4 -5.93 7.60 -9.19
N ILE A 5 -5.48 7.24 -7.99
CA ILE A 5 -4.35 6.34 -7.77
C ILE A 5 -4.74 5.24 -6.78
N THR A 6 -4.38 4.01 -7.12
CA THR A 6 -4.38 2.89 -6.20
C THR A 6 -2.93 2.65 -5.78
N VAL A 7 -2.69 2.60 -4.48
CA VAL A 7 -1.35 2.30 -3.94
C VAL A 7 -1.31 0.84 -3.51
N ILE A 8 -0.26 0.13 -3.91
CA ILE A 8 -0.04 -1.25 -3.48
C ILE A 8 1.22 -1.28 -2.62
N ILE A 9 1.07 -1.74 -1.39
CA ILE A 9 2.15 -1.84 -0.42
C ILE A 9 2.37 -3.31 -0.08
N LEU A 10 3.61 -3.77 -0.22
CA LEU A 10 3.98 -5.13 0.16
C LEU A 10 4.52 -5.11 1.58
N THR A 11 4.01 -5.98 2.45
CA THR A 11 4.42 -5.99 3.86
C THR A 11 4.80 -7.37 4.37
N TYR A 12 5.75 -7.38 5.31
CA TYR A 12 6.06 -8.51 6.16
C TYR A 12 6.67 -7.96 7.45
N ASN A 13 5.93 -8.05 8.56
CA ASN A 13 6.37 -7.56 9.87
C ASN A 13 6.85 -6.10 9.81
N GLU A 14 5.98 -5.21 9.34
CA GLU A 14 6.27 -3.80 9.14
C GLU A 14 5.57 -2.89 10.18
N GLU A 15 5.26 -3.40 11.37
CA GLU A 15 4.51 -2.62 12.35
C GLU A 15 5.18 -1.30 12.74
N LEU A 16 6.51 -1.22 12.65
CA LEU A 16 7.24 0.00 12.97
C LEU A 16 7.08 1.09 11.92
N HIS A 17 6.77 0.72 10.68
CA HIS A 17 6.75 1.64 9.54
C HIS A 17 5.37 1.81 8.91
N ILE A 18 4.50 0.81 9.01
CA ILE A 18 3.26 0.80 8.23
C ILE A 18 2.31 1.95 8.60
N ARG A 19 2.20 2.30 9.86
CA ARG A 19 1.31 3.40 10.27
C ARG A 19 1.73 4.71 9.61
N ARG A 20 3.02 5.03 9.64
CA ARG A 20 3.54 6.24 9.03
C ARG A 20 3.32 6.25 7.53
N CYS A 21 3.56 5.11 6.89
CA CYS A 21 3.32 4.97 5.46
C CYS A 21 1.86 5.23 5.12
N LEU A 22 0.94 4.61 5.84
CA LEU A 22 -0.50 4.76 5.59
C LEU A 22 -0.98 6.18 5.90
N GLU A 23 -0.50 6.80 6.97
CA GLU A 23 -0.83 8.19 7.28
C GLU A 23 -0.39 9.14 6.17
N ASN A 24 0.68 8.80 5.46
CA ASN A 24 1.19 9.60 4.35
C ASN A 24 0.35 9.40 3.09
N VAL A 25 -0.01 8.16 2.72
CA VAL A 25 -0.62 7.88 1.42
C VAL A 25 -2.15 7.83 1.45
N CYS A 26 -2.77 7.43 2.55
CA CYS A 26 -4.23 7.30 2.60
C CYS A 26 -4.98 8.60 2.31
N PRO A 27 -4.50 9.78 2.72
CA PRO A 27 -5.19 11.03 2.39
C PRO A 27 -5.19 11.36 0.90
N ILE A 28 -4.24 10.85 0.13
CA ILE A 28 -4.10 11.20 -1.29
C ILE A 28 -4.52 10.10 -2.24
N ALA A 29 -4.49 8.84 -1.82
CA ALA A 29 -4.85 7.71 -2.67
C ALA A 29 -6.33 7.39 -2.55
N ARG A 30 -6.95 7.03 -3.68
CA ARG A 30 -8.35 6.60 -3.66
C ARG A 30 -8.50 5.26 -2.95
N LYS A 31 -7.56 4.35 -3.17
CA LYS A 31 -7.58 3.01 -2.59
C LYS A 31 -6.15 2.56 -2.28
N VAL A 32 -5.97 1.87 -1.17
CA VAL A 32 -4.69 1.29 -0.79
C VAL A 32 -4.88 -0.20 -0.55
N TYR A 33 -4.10 -1.01 -1.24
CA TYR A 33 -4.04 -2.45 -0.96
C TYR A 33 -2.74 -2.76 -0.26
N VAL A 34 -2.82 -3.44 0.86
CA VAL A 34 -1.66 -3.96 1.58
C VAL A 34 -1.62 -5.46 1.33
N ILE A 35 -0.58 -5.91 0.63
CA ILE A 35 -0.38 -7.34 0.35
C ILE A 35 0.57 -7.86 1.42
N ASP A 36 0.01 -8.55 2.39
CA ASP A 36 0.75 -9.00 3.56
C ASP A 36 1.24 -10.43 3.38
N SER A 37 2.56 -10.61 3.45
CA SER A 37 3.18 -11.93 3.53
C SER A 37 3.05 -12.33 5.01
N PRO A 38 2.21 -13.29 5.35
CA PRO A 38 1.64 -13.46 6.70
C PRO A 38 2.50 -12.93 7.84
N SER A 39 2.22 -11.68 8.26
CA SER A 39 2.95 -11.04 9.36
C SER A 39 2.59 -11.66 10.69
N THR A 40 3.57 -11.75 11.59
CA THR A 40 3.37 -12.26 12.94
C THR A 40 3.27 -11.14 13.98
N ASP A 41 3.46 -9.89 13.56
CA ASP A 41 3.33 -8.71 14.42
C ASP A 41 1.97 -8.01 14.20
N ASN A 42 1.86 -6.75 14.61
CA ASN A 42 0.61 -5.99 14.54
C ASN A 42 0.40 -5.27 13.19
N THR A 43 1.14 -5.62 12.14
CA THR A 43 1.03 -4.97 10.83
C THR A 43 -0.41 -4.93 10.32
N VAL A 44 -1.09 -6.06 10.29
CA VAL A 44 -2.47 -6.15 9.77
C VAL A 44 -3.45 -5.38 10.64
N GLU A 45 -3.29 -5.44 11.97
CA GLU A 45 -4.14 -4.69 12.89
C GLU A 45 -4.05 -3.19 12.65
N ILE A 46 -2.84 -2.68 12.44
CA ILE A 46 -2.64 -1.26 12.16
C ILE A 46 -3.34 -0.86 10.86
N CYS A 47 -3.23 -1.70 9.83
CA CYS A 47 -3.89 -1.43 8.56
C CYS A 47 -5.41 -1.31 8.70
N SER A 48 -6.01 -2.08 9.61
CA SER A 48 -7.46 -2.08 9.78
C SER A 48 -8.01 -0.77 10.34
N GLU A 49 -7.16 0.12 10.83
CA GLU A 49 -7.57 1.43 11.34
C GLU A 49 -7.84 2.45 10.22
N PHE A 50 -7.52 2.13 8.97
CA PHE A 50 -7.66 3.05 7.84
C PHE A 50 -8.81 2.60 6.92
N SER A 51 -9.74 3.51 6.66
CA SER A 51 -10.99 3.17 5.96
C SER A 51 -10.82 2.80 4.49
N ASN A 52 -9.80 3.34 3.82
CA ASN A 52 -9.55 3.07 2.40
C ASN A 52 -8.47 2.02 2.16
N VAL A 53 -8.06 1.32 3.20
CA VAL A 53 -7.07 0.24 3.11
C VAL A 53 -7.75 -1.11 3.13
N GLU A 54 -7.37 -1.96 2.19
CA GLU A 54 -7.80 -3.36 2.18
C GLU A 54 -6.56 -4.24 2.26
N VAL A 55 -6.53 -5.16 3.24
CA VAL A 55 -5.43 -6.09 3.42
C VAL A 55 -5.75 -7.39 2.68
N VAL A 56 -4.79 -7.84 1.87
CA VAL A 56 -4.86 -9.14 1.20
C VAL A 56 -3.66 -9.94 1.67
N VAL A 57 -3.90 -11.08 2.33
CA VAL A 57 -2.83 -11.92 2.82
C VAL A 57 -2.46 -12.92 1.73
N HIS A 58 -1.19 -12.96 1.36
CA HIS A 58 -0.69 -13.88 0.34
C HIS A 58 0.72 -14.32 0.66
N LYS A 59 0.96 -15.62 0.62
CA LYS A 59 2.27 -16.19 0.90
C LYS A 59 3.32 -15.57 -0.03
N TYR A 60 4.46 -15.18 0.56
CA TYR A 60 5.55 -14.58 -0.20
C TYR A 60 6.11 -15.58 -1.25
N PRO A 61 6.11 -15.22 -2.54
CA PRO A 61 6.50 -16.16 -3.60
C PRO A 61 8.01 -16.27 -3.83
N GLY A 62 8.83 -15.58 -3.04
CA GLY A 62 10.28 -15.63 -3.14
C GLY A 62 10.93 -14.32 -3.55
N ASN A 63 10.22 -13.42 -4.19
CA ASN A 63 10.72 -12.08 -4.50
C ASN A 63 9.57 -11.08 -4.60
N GLN A 64 9.92 -9.79 -4.45
CA GLN A 64 8.93 -8.72 -4.41
C GLN A 64 8.24 -8.50 -5.76
N ALA A 65 8.95 -8.70 -6.87
CA ALA A 65 8.37 -8.51 -8.18
C ALA A 65 7.24 -9.51 -8.44
N GLU A 66 7.41 -10.76 -8.05
CA GLU A 66 6.35 -11.76 -8.18
C GLU A 66 5.16 -11.45 -7.29
N GLN A 67 5.41 -10.97 -6.05
CA GLN A 67 4.31 -10.59 -5.15
C GLN A 67 3.53 -9.40 -5.71
N PHE A 68 4.21 -8.41 -6.26
CA PHE A 68 3.56 -7.27 -6.87
C PHE A 68 2.75 -7.68 -8.10
N ASN A 69 3.31 -8.53 -8.96
CA ASN A 69 2.59 -9.03 -10.14
C ASN A 69 1.36 -9.85 -9.74
N TRP A 70 1.49 -10.67 -8.68
CA TRP A 70 0.34 -11.39 -8.15
C TRP A 70 -0.75 -10.41 -7.70
N ALA A 71 -0.36 -9.34 -7.03
CA ALA A 71 -1.31 -8.32 -6.58
C ALA A 71 -2.04 -7.68 -7.76
N LEU A 72 -1.32 -7.30 -8.81
CA LEU A 72 -1.94 -6.70 -10.00
C LEU A 72 -2.98 -7.62 -10.63
N ASP A 73 -2.76 -8.94 -10.56
CA ASP A 73 -3.69 -9.92 -11.14
C ASP A 73 -4.88 -10.22 -10.24
N ASN A 74 -4.80 -9.94 -8.95
CA ASN A 74 -5.76 -10.43 -7.97
C ASN A 74 -6.53 -9.34 -7.22
N VAL A 75 -6.10 -8.09 -7.26
CA VAL A 75 -6.85 -6.99 -6.64
C VAL A 75 -7.60 -6.21 -7.71
N LYS A 76 -8.68 -5.58 -7.30
CA LYS A 76 -9.50 -4.80 -8.23
C LYS A 76 -8.96 -3.40 -8.36
N ILE A 77 -8.41 -3.07 -9.53
CA ILE A 77 -7.90 -1.73 -9.82
C ILE A 77 -8.98 -0.95 -10.54
N GLU A 78 -9.48 0.10 -9.89
CA GLU A 78 -10.53 0.96 -10.45
C GLU A 78 -10.04 2.38 -10.75
N THR A 79 -8.74 2.59 -10.62
CA THR A 79 -8.11 3.88 -10.84
C THR A 79 -7.26 3.86 -12.10
N GLU A 80 -6.95 5.05 -12.60
CA GLU A 80 -6.12 5.18 -13.80
C GLU A 80 -4.66 4.80 -13.54
N TRP A 81 -4.18 5.07 -12.31
CA TRP A 81 -2.77 4.87 -11.97
C TRP A 81 -2.62 3.89 -10.82
N VAL A 82 -1.52 3.13 -10.83
CA VAL A 82 -1.13 2.26 -9.75
C VAL A 82 0.28 2.63 -9.32
N LEU A 83 0.47 2.82 -8.03
CA LEU A 83 1.78 3.13 -7.46
C LEU A 83 2.18 2.03 -6.49
N ARG A 84 3.39 1.51 -6.67
CA ARG A 84 3.98 0.58 -5.71
C ARG A 84 4.80 1.37 -4.69
N LEU A 85 4.64 1.04 -3.43
CA LEU A 85 5.37 1.70 -2.34
C LEU A 85 5.77 0.64 -1.31
N ASP A 86 7.01 0.73 -0.82
CA ASP A 86 7.44 -0.14 0.28
C ASP A 86 7.00 0.48 1.62
N ALA A 87 6.77 -0.36 2.63
CA ALA A 87 6.20 0.12 3.90
C ALA A 87 7.09 1.12 4.64
N ASP A 88 8.40 1.09 4.40
CA ASP A 88 9.35 2.04 4.99
C ASP A 88 9.51 3.32 4.16
N GLU A 89 8.80 3.43 3.04
CA GLU A 89 8.82 4.61 2.18
C GLU A 89 7.64 5.54 2.46
N TYR A 90 7.74 6.77 1.99
CA TYR A 90 6.63 7.73 2.00
C TYR A 90 6.86 8.77 0.92
N LEU A 91 5.76 9.37 0.46
CA LEU A 91 5.83 10.39 -0.58
C LEU A 91 6.30 11.71 0.03
N LEU A 92 7.29 12.35 -0.61
CA LEU A 92 7.76 13.65 -0.20
C LEU A 92 6.74 14.72 -0.59
N PRO A 93 6.64 15.83 0.16
CA PRO A 93 5.72 16.92 -0.18
C PRO A 93 5.87 17.43 -1.61
N GLU A 94 7.10 17.55 -2.10
CA GLU A 94 7.37 18.01 -3.46
C GLU A 94 6.79 17.06 -4.50
N LEU A 95 6.90 15.76 -4.27
CA LEU A 95 6.35 14.76 -5.17
C LEU A 95 4.82 14.80 -5.15
N VAL A 96 4.23 14.99 -3.99
CA VAL A 96 2.78 15.10 -3.86
C VAL A 96 2.28 16.31 -4.67
N GLU A 97 2.96 17.45 -4.60
CA GLU A 97 2.63 18.61 -5.40
C GLU A 97 2.66 18.29 -6.89
N GLU A 98 3.70 17.60 -7.36
CA GLU A 98 3.80 17.19 -8.76
C GLU A 98 2.62 16.32 -9.19
N LEU A 99 2.19 15.40 -8.34
CA LEU A 99 1.06 14.53 -8.65
C LEU A 99 -0.25 15.29 -8.79
N TYR A 100 -0.40 16.40 -8.08
CA TYR A 100 -1.60 17.25 -8.16
C TYR A 100 -1.53 18.26 -9.31
N SER A 101 -0.37 18.51 -9.84
CA SER A 101 -0.21 19.47 -10.94
C SER A 101 -0.46 18.84 -12.36
#